data_739f5867709b5bf543e784edb2692269
#
_entry.id   739f5867709b5bf543e784edb2692269
#
_cell.length_a   1.000
_cell.length_b   1.000
_cell.length_c   1.000
_cell.angle_alpha   90.00
_cell.angle_beta   90.00
_cell.angle_gamma   90.00
#
_symmetry.space_group_name_H-M   'P 1'
#
loop_
_entity.id
_entity.type
_entity.pdbx_description
1 polymer ?
#
loop_
_entity_poly.entity_id
_entity_poly.type
_entity_poly.pdbx_seq_one_letter_code
_entity_poly.pdbx_strand_id
1 'polypeptide(L)'
;MAYILALSGVVAIASAQQIYIPAEGPTTRPQCLTSYQAQPTYAFSEFQFTMNETVRTATSIPPATTINSYGPPPTTSSGASYTTWGNWNPNATTTATDSADPYGQAAWTSLWELANPPNFTETGIYSTTVSPTPIPSSELVLPPRDYFGPEDCYNFPDDFMFGVSGSASQIEGATASEGKGPTLMDLFIKTDRAKDYVTNENYYLYKQDIERLAAMGVKYYSFSIPWSRILPFALPGTPINQQAIDHYDDLINFVLEKGMLPTVTLLHFDTPFQFFAGNLSAIGVKAPGSIGYSNGGYQNSTFEDAFVNYAKIAMSQWSDRVPIWFTYNEPLLYATNGVAINNVIKSHARVYHWYNEELRGAGQIAMKFNDNFGVPRDPYSSVDIFAANWFNSFQIGTFCNPINLGIDYPDSFKETVPDYVPLSAEDLAYINGTSDFIGIDPYTATVVTPPDHATIASIKSCAANTSSPFFPYCVNQTTTNIYGWDIGYRSQSYVYTTPRYLRAYLNYLWNTFRSPIAITEFGFPVFGESQKDLVDQLFDTPRSVYYLSFMSEVLKSIWEDRVHVVGAFAWSFMDNWEFGDYEQQFGIQTVNRTTQTRRYKKSFFDLVDFMKARMPNAA
;
A
#
# COMPACT_ATOMS: atom_id res chain seq x y z
N MET A 1 -25.36 30.90 47.84
CA MET A 1 -24.89 32.13 47.13
C MET A 1 -23.38 31.97 46.92
N ALA A 2 -22.93 32.23 45.72
CA ALA A 2 -21.52 32.19 45.31
C ALA A 2 -20.95 30.79 44.98
N TYR A 3 -21.29 30.28 43.80
CA TYR A 3 -20.42 29.47 42.93
C TYR A 3 -20.96 29.55 41.50
N ILE A 4 -21.00 30.75 40.97
CA ILE A 4 -21.14 31.03 39.55
C ILE A 4 -20.16 32.17 39.28
N LEU A 5 -19.01 31.83 38.73
CA LEU A 5 -18.14 32.76 38.00
C LEU A 5 -16.74 32.14 37.87
N ALA A 6 -16.57 31.27 36.93
CA ALA A 6 -15.27 31.01 36.27
C ALA A 6 -15.48 30.12 34.99
N LEU A 7 -16.34 30.56 34.10
CA LEU A 7 -16.48 29.99 32.77
C LEU A 7 -16.62 31.12 31.75
N SER A 8 -15.65 32.00 31.74
CA SER A 8 -15.52 33.02 30.70
C SER A 8 -14.05 33.37 30.55
N GLY A 9 -13.38 32.78 29.67
CA GLY A 9 -12.04 33.19 29.32
C GLY A 9 -11.15 32.15 28.68
N VAL A 10 -11.66 31.33 27.78
CA VAL A 10 -10.80 30.70 26.77
C VAL A 10 -11.56 30.69 25.43
N VAL A 11 -11.67 31.88 24.86
CA VAL A 11 -11.74 31.99 23.41
C VAL A 11 -10.29 32.05 22.97
N ALA A 12 -9.67 30.93 22.88
CA ALA A 12 -8.35 30.77 22.29
C ALA A 12 -8.52 30.47 20.83
N ILE A 13 -8.16 31.40 20.02
CA ILE A 13 -7.43 31.30 18.77
C ILE A 13 -7.37 29.86 18.24
N ALA A 14 -8.33 29.51 17.41
CA ALA A 14 -8.38 28.21 16.77
C ALA A 14 -7.55 28.23 15.48
N SER A 15 -6.27 28.01 15.63
CA SER A 15 -5.47 27.26 14.65
C SER A 15 -4.96 25.98 15.32
N ALA A 16 -5.74 25.38 16.18
CA ALA A 16 -5.34 24.18 16.89
C ALA A 16 -5.67 22.97 16.01
N GLN A 17 -4.66 22.28 15.54
CA GLN A 17 -4.77 20.88 15.19
C GLN A 17 -5.63 20.18 16.26
N GLN A 18 -6.73 19.58 15.84
CA GLN A 18 -7.50 18.72 16.73
C GLN A 18 -6.66 17.48 17.02
N ILE A 19 -6.52 17.15 18.29
CA ILE A 19 -5.85 15.94 18.74
C ILE A 19 -6.81 15.13 19.60
N TYR A 20 -6.68 13.82 19.61
CA TYR A 20 -7.51 12.99 20.49
C TYR A 20 -7.24 13.33 21.96
N ILE A 21 -8.27 13.26 22.79
CA ILE A 21 -8.22 13.58 24.21
C ILE A 21 -8.40 12.30 25.01
N PRO A 22 -7.40 11.86 25.79
CA PRO A 22 -7.55 10.71 26.68
C PRO A 22 -8.68 10.92 27.69
N ALA A 23 -9.52 9.92 27.91
CA ALA A 23 -10.59 9.96 28.91
C ALA A 23 -10.05 10.04 30.37
N GLU A 24 -8.88 9.46 30.57
CA GLU A 24 -8.22 9.39 31.88
C GLU A 24 -6.85 10.08 31.76
N GLY A 25 -6.64 11.24 31.98
CA GLY A 25 -5.37 11.98 32.00
C GLY A 25 -4.11 11.30 31.44
N PRO A 26 -3.00 11.96 31.35
CA PRO A 26 -1.79 11.40 30.73
C PRO A 26 -1.33 10.16 31.51
N THR A 27 -1.32 9.02 30.86
CA THR A 27 -0.72 7.82 31.42
C THR A 27 0.78 7.91 31.24
N THR A 28 1.49 7.99 32.34
CA THR A 28 2.95 7.87 32.32
C THR A 28 3.30 6.42 31.96
N ARG A 29 3.95 6.23 30.83
CA ARG A 29 4.59 4.96 30.48
C ARG A 29 5.64 4.64 31.55
N PRO A 30 5.80 3.37 32.00
CA PRO A 30 6.89 2.99 32.87
C PRO A 30 8.23 3.44 32.26
N GLN A 31 9.05 4.11 33.05
CA GLN A 31 10.38 4.47 32.56
C GLN A 31 11.20 3.20 32.37
N CYS A 32 11.77 3.04 31.19
CA CYS A 32 12.77 2.04 30.93
C CYS A 32 14.01 2.34 31.76
N LEU A 33 14.29 1.51 32.76
CA LEU A 33 15.46 1.67 33.65
C LEU A 33 16.72 0.96 33.11
N THR A 34 16.61 0.20 32.04
CA THR A 34 17.73 -0.53 31.44
C THR A 34 18.31 0.22 30.27
N SER A 35 19.62 0.44 30.32
CA SER A 35 20.35 0.88 29.12
C SER A 35 20.19 -0.18 28.04
N TYR A 36 19.86 0.28 26.85
CA TYR A 36 19.77 -0.58 25.68
C TYR A 36 21.08 -1.32 25.45
N GLN A 37 21.01 -2.64 25.40
CA GLN A 37 22.10 -3.50 24.97
C GLN A 37 21.67 -4.21 23.68
N ALA A 38 22.12 -3.69 22.56
CA ALA A 38 21.81 -4.27 21.26
C ALA A 38 22.35 -5.68 21.15
N GLN A 39 21.49 -6.61 20.79
CA GLN A 39 21.91 -7.92 20.33
C GLN A 39 22.53 -7.77 18.92
N PRO A 40 23.73 -8.31 18.67
CA PRO A 40 24.38 -8.16 17.37
C PRO A 40 23.67 -8.90 16.23
N THR A 41 22.94 -9.95 16.56
CA THR A 41 22.14 -10.73 15.61
C THR A 41 20.92 -11.30 16.34
N TYR A 42 19.81 -11.34 15.65
CA TYR A 42 18.64 -12.07 16.12
C TYR A 42 18.78 -13.53 15.69
N ALA A 43 18.95 -14.42 16.67
CA ALA A 43 18.95 -15.85 16.40
C ALA A 43 17.50 -16.35 16.38
N PHE A 44 16.97 -16.57 15.20
CA PHE A 44 15.67 -17.18 15.04
C PHE A 44 15.79 -18.70 15.08
N SER A 45 15.73 -19.25 16.27
CA SER A 45 16.05 -20.68 16.50
C SER A 45 15.05 -21.67 15.89
N GLU A 46 13.87 -21.20 15.50
CA GLU A 46 12.82 -22.05 14.94
C GLU A 46 12.91 -22.19 13.42
N PHE A 47 13.55 -21.23 12.74
CA PHE A 47 13.65 -21.21 11.29
C PHE A 47 15.09 -20.81 10.91
N GLN A 48 15.96 -21.77 10.81
CA GLN A 48 17.32 -21.51 10.35
C GLN A 48 17.34 -21.63 8.82
N PHE A 49 17.04 -20.54 8.16
CA PHE A 49 17.16 -20.47 6.72
C PHE A 49 18.64 -20.49 6.33
N THR A 50 19.03 -21.47 5.55
CA THR A 50 20.31 -21.43 4.86
C THR A 50 20.16 -20.58 3.61
N MET A 51 20.60 -19.33 3.68
CA MET A 51 20.72 -18.47 2.51
C MET A 51 21.96 -18.88 1.73
N ASN A 52 21.86 -19.04 0.43
CA ASN A 52 23.03 -19.23 -0.46
C ASN A 52 23.86 -17.95 -0.61
N GLU A 53 23.43 -16.87 0.01
CA GLU A 53 24.04 -15.56 -0.07
C GLU A 53 24.74 -15.20 1.24
N THR A 54 25.79 -14.40 1.13
CA THR A 54 26.56 -13.96 2.28
C THR A 54 25.68 -13.08 3.17
N VAL A 55 25.23 -13.62 4.30
CA VAL A 55 24.49 -12.86 5.30
C VAL A 55 25.39 -11.75 5.83
N ARG A 56 25.00 -10.51 5.64
CA ARG A 56 25.71 -9.36 6.18
C ARG A 56 25.26 -9.11 7.62
N THR A 57 26.21 -8.91 8.51
CA THR A 57 25.93 -8.62 9.92
C THR A 57 25.89 -7.12 10.13
N ALA A 58 24.79 -6.59 10.68
CA ALA A 58 24.73 -5.20 11.07
C ALA A 58 25.61 -4.96 12.31
N THR A 59 26.51 -4.00 12.24
CA THR A 59 27.43 -3.67 13.35
C THR A 59 26.93 -2.53 14.23
N SER A 60 25.96 -1.78 13.74
CA SER A 60 25.32 -0.64 14.43
C SER A 60 23.90 -0.46 13.92
N ILE A 61 23.08 0.26 14.68
CA ILE A 61 21.80 0.76 14.16
C ILE A 61 22.16 1.74 13.03
N PRO A 62 21.62 1.56 11.82
CA PRO A 62 21.85 2.51 10.75
C PRO A 62 21.33 3.90 11.15
N PRO A 63 21.94 4.98 10.68
CA PRO A 63 21.35 6.30 10.86
C PRO A 63 19.97 6.31 10.20
N ALA A 64 19.04 6.97 10.87
CA ALA A 64 17.71 7.15 10.33
C ALA A 64 17.77 7.92 8.99
N THR A 65 16.93 7.53 8.05
CA THR A 65 16.84 8.23 6.76
C THR A 65 16.07 9.52 6.97
N THR A 66 16.73 10.65 6.88
CA THR A 66 16.06 11.95 6.91
C THR A 66 15.35 12.19 5.59
N ILE A 67 14.05 12.47 5.64
CA ILE A 67 13.35 13.03 4.49
C ILE A 67 13.87 14.45 4.31
N ASN A 68 14.58 14.67 3.24
CA ASN A 68 15.09 15.99 2.90
C ASN A 68 13.93 16.97 2.61
N SER A 69 14.19 18.25 2.77
CA SER A 69 13.23 19.27 2.35
C SER A 69 12.94 19.12 0.86
N TYR A 70 11.68 19.26 0.49
CA TYR A 70 11.27 19.24 -0.91
C TYR A 70 12.03 20.28 -1.71
N GLY A 71 12.37 19.95 -2.93
CA GLY A 71 12.92 20.93 -3.86
C GLY A 71 11.90 22.02 -4.20
N PRO A 72 12.32 23.14 -4.74
CA PRO A 72 11.39 24.10 -5.30
C PRO A 72 10.58 23.46 -6.44
N PRO A 73 9.37 23.97 -6.75
CA PRO A 73 8.58 23.49 -7.87
C PRO A 73 9.41 23.43 -9.15
N PRO A 74 9.24 22.37 -9.95
CA PRO A 74 9.97 22.28 -11.21
C PRO A 74 9.64 23.47 -12.11
N THR A 75 10.64 24.23 -12.47
CA THR A 75 10.49 25.39 -13.35
C THR A 75 10.66 25.05 -14.83
N THR A 76 11.02 23.80 -15.12
CA THR A 76 11.32 23.34 -16.49
C THR A 76 10.34 22.27 -16.94
N SER A 77 10.21 22.12 -18.26
CA SER A 77 9.42 21.06 -18.88
C SER A 77 9.75 19.70 -18.26
N SER A 78 8.71 18.95 -17.89
CA SER A 78 8.80 17.60 -17.30
C SER A 78 9.44 16.56 -18.21
N GLY A 79 9.69 16.88 -19.49
CA GLY A 79 10.01 15.88 -20.51
C GLY A 79 8.86 14.89 -20.79
N ALA A 80 7.69 15.11 -20.20
CA ALA A 80 6.49 14.32 -20.47
C ALA A 80 5.82 14.79 -21.78
N SER A 81 5.24 13.84 -22.50
CA SER A 81 4.52 14.11 -23.75
C SER A 81 3.02 14.19 -23.46
N TYR A 82 2.46 15.39 -23.44
CA TYR A 82 1.03 15.60 -23.24
C TYR A 82 0.54 16.93 -23.82
N THR A 83 -0.80 17.00 -24.01
CA THR A 83 -1.56 18.23 -24.23
C THR A 83 -2.67 18.31 -23.18
N THR A 84 -3.16 19.51 -22.89
CA THR A 84 -4.24 19.66 -21.89
C THR A 84 -5.59 19.28 -22.50
N TRP A 85 -6.36 18.48 -21.77
CA TRP A 85 -7.75 18.16 -22.07
C TRP A 85 -8.66 19.00 -21.18
N GLY A 86 -9.08 20.13 -21.71
CA GLY A 86 -9.70 21.20 -20.90
C GLY A 86 -11.22 21.21 -20.80
N ASN A 87 -11.95 20.36 -21.53
CA ASN A 87 -13.38 20.58 -21.75
C ASN A 87 -14.28 19.37 -21.41
N TRP A 88 -13.86 18.47 -20.52
CA TRP A 88 -14.75 17.42 -20.10
C TRP A 88 -15.93 18.00 -19.34
N ASN A 89 -17.14 17.61 -19.76
CA ASN A 89 -18.39 18.07 -19.16
C ASN A 89 -19.30 16.85 -18.90
N PRO A 90 -19.64 16.54 -17.64
CA PRO A 90 -20.47 15.39 -17.30
C PRO A 90 -21.87 15.43 -17.93
N ASN A 91 -22.33 16.63 -18.28
CA ASN A 91 -23.65 16.86 -18.90
C ASN A 91 -23.57 17.06 -20.42
N ALA A 92 -22.39 16.92 -21.03
CA ALA A 92 -22.27 17.12 -22.46
C ALA A 92 -22.91 15.96 -23.23
N THR A 93 -23.77 16.29 -24.16
CA THR A 93 -24.18 15.36 -25.21
C THR A 93 -23.13 15.40 -26.31
N THR A 94 -22.73 14.23 -26.82
CA THR A 94 -21.77 14.12 -27.92
C THR A 94 -22.34 14.81 -29.16
N THR A 95 -21.59 15.75 -29.75
CA THR A 95 -21.96 16.48 -30.96
C THR A 95 -21.18 16.00 -32.17
N ALA A 96 -21.65 16.32 -33.38
CA ALA A 96 -20.92 15.98 -34.61
C ALA A 96 -19.51 16.62 -34.68
N THR A 97 -19.35 17.80 -34.08
CA THR A 97 -18.04 18.48 -33.98
C THR A 97 -17.08 17.79 -33.01
N ASP A 98 -17.60 17.28 -31.89
CA ASP A 98 -16.83 16.54 -30.91
C ASP A 98 -16.46 15.14 -31.41
N SER A 99 -17.28 14.52 -32.26
CA SER A 99 -17.00 13.19 -32.84
C SER A 99 -15.79 13.14 -33.76
N ALA A 100 -15.31 14.29 -34.25
CA ALA A 100 -14.11 14.38 -35.07
C ALA A 100 -12.83 14.53 -34.23
N ASP A 101 -12.92 14.85 -32.95
CA ASP A 101 -11.79 14.94 -32.04
C ASP A 101 -11.45 13.55 -31.51
N PRO A 102 -10.25 13.00 -31.80
CA PRO A 102 -9.85 11.68 -31.33
C PRO A 102 -9.74 11.57 -29.80
N TYR A 103 -9.77 12.70 -29.08
CA TYR A 103 -9.65 12.77 -27.61
C TYR A 103 -10.77 13.63 -26.99
N GLY A 104 -11.87 13.85 -27.70
CA GLY A 104 -13.03 14.58 -27.22
C GLY A 104 -13.93 13.76 -26.30
N GLN A 105 -15.05 14.38 -25.89
CA GLN A 105 -16.08 13.75 -25.06
C GLN A 105 -16.64 12.47 -25.70
N ALA A 106 -16.83 12.46 -27.04
CA ALA A 106 -17.30 11.29 -27.77
C ALA A 106 -16.32 10.12 -27.71
N ALA A 107 -15.03 10.39 -27.84
CA ALA A 107 -13.98 9.38 -27.73
C ALA A 107 -13.92 8.79 -26.30
N TRP A 108 -14.04 9.62 -25.27
CA TRP A 108 -14.12 9.19 -23.88
C TRP A 108 -15.36 8.33 -23.62
N THR A 109 -16.53 8.74 -24.13
CA THR A 109 -17.76 7.94 -24.04
C THR A 109 -17.60 6.58 -24.69
N SER A 110 -17.04 6.55 -25.91
CA SER A 110 -16.79 5.30 -26.64
C SER A 110 -15.81 4.37 -25.92
N LEU A 111 -14.84 4.93 -25.18
CA LEU A 111 -13.91 4.14 -24.37
C LEU A 111 -14.64 3.42 -23.21
N TRP A 112 -15.58 4.09 -22.54
CA TRP A 112 -16.41 3.47 -21.51
C TRP A 112 -17.41 2.47 -22.08
N GLU A 113 -18.02 2.76 -23.25
CA GLU A 113 -18.88 1.81 -23.95
C GLU A 113 -18.11 0.54 -24.35
N LEU A 114 -16.86 0.68 -24.80
CA LEU A 114 -15.99 -0.45 -25.15
C LEU A 114 -15.61 -1.26 -23.92
N ALA A 115 -15.32 -0.61 -22.80
CA ALA A 115 -15.03 -1.26 -21.52
C ALA A 115 -16.24 -2.05 -21.02
N ASN A 116 -17.46 -1.54 -21.27
CA ASN A 116 -18.72 -2.20 -20.94
C ASN A 116 -18.75 -2.77 -19.50
N PRO A 117 -18.46 -1.95 -18.48
CA PRO A 117 -18.51 -2.42 -17.10
C PRO A 117 -19.94 -2.79 -16.70
N PRO A 118 -20.14 -3.55 -15.63
CA PRO A 118 -21.47 -3.78 -15.07
C PRO A 118 -22.20 -2.45 -14.80
N ASN A 119 -23.51 -2.43 -15.08
CA ASN A 119 -24.30 -1.23 -14.90
C ASN A 119 -24.19 -0.65 -13.49
N PHE A 120 -24.08 0.68 -13.41
CA PHE A 120 -24.15 1.41 -12.15
C PHE A 120 -25.57 1.32 -11.60
N THR A 121 -25.75 0.55 -10.55
CA THR A 121 -27.06 0.39 -9.87
C THR A 121 -27.18 1.27 -8.64
N GLU A 122 -26.05 1.79 -8.16
CA GLU A 122 -25.97 2.63 -6.99
C GLU A 122 -25.37 3.98 -7.37
N THR A 123 -25.91 5.04 -6.77
CA THR A 123 -25.40 6.40 -6.94
C THR A 123 -24.85 6.89 -5.61
N GLY A 124 -23.71 7.56 -5.65
CA GLY A 124 -23.16 8.26 -4.50
C GLY A 124 -24.06 9.38 -4.00
N ILE A 125 -23.83 9.85 -2.79
CA ILE A 125 -24.55 10.96 -2.18
C ILE A 125 -23.99 12.30 -2.68
N TYR A 126 -22.70 12.33 -2.95
CA TYR A 126 -21.99 13.55 -3.30
C TYR A 126 -21.60 13.56 -4.78
N SER A 127 -21.57 14.75 -5.36
CA SER A 127 -21.14 15.01 -6.74
C SER A 127 -20.18 16.21 -6.85
N THR A 128 -19.83 16.79 -5.73
CA THR A 128 -18.87 17.90 -5.61
C THR A 128 -18.10 17.79 -4.32
N THR A 129 -16.90 18.38 -4.28
CA THR A 129 -16.06 18.43 -3.08
C THR A 129 -16.83 19.04 -1.91
N VAL A 130 -16.80 18.35 -0.78
CA VAL A 130 -17.47 18.76 0.46
C VAL A 130 -16.49 19.50 1.36
N SER A 131 -16.93 20.66 1.86
CA SER A 131 -16.13 21.39 2.84
C SER A 131 -15.99 20.60 4.13
N PRO A 132 -14.80 20.57 4.75
CA PRO A 132 -14.59 19.83 5.99
C PRO A 132 -15.32 20.50 7.15
N THR A 133 -15.74 19.68 8.11
CA THR A 133 -16.25 20.14 9.38
C THR A 133 -15.32 19.69 10.51
N PRO A 134 -15.08 20.53 11.55
CA PRO A 134 -14.28 20.14 12.70
C PRO A 134 -14.81 18.86 13.35
N ILE A 135 -13.92 18.00 13.78
CA ILE A 135 -14.29 16.77 14.50
C ILE A 135 -14.77 17.14 15.90
N PRO A 136 -15.95 16.70 16.33
CA PRO A 136 -16.41 16.94 17.69
C PRO A 136 -15.45 16.36 18.72
N SER A 137 -15.15 17.10 19.78
CA SER A 137 -14.25 16.62 20.84
C SER A 137 -14.72 15.33 21.51
N SER A 138 -16.04 15.09 21.50
CA SER A 138 -16.61 13.83 22.00
C SER A 138 -16.21 12.59 21.20
N GLU A 139 -15.86 12.74 19.92
CA GLU A 139 -15.33 11.63 19.11
C GLU A 139 -13.85 11.36 19.37
N LEU A 140 -13.13 12.28 20.00
CA LEU A 140 -11.69 12.20 20.23
C LEU A 140 -11.33 11.72 21.65
N VAL A 141 -12.34 11.34 22.43
CA VAL A 141 -12.13 10.76 23.76
C VAL A 141 -11.65 9.32 23.63
N LEU A 142 -10.51 9.03 24.25
CA LEU A 142 -9.93 7.69 24.24
C LEU A 142 -10.89 6.70 24.92
N PRO A 143 -11.19 5.56 24.27
CA PRO A 143 -11.97 4.49 24.91
C PRO A 143 -11.23 3.88 26.10
N PRO A 144 -11.94 3.13 26.99
CA PRO A 144 -11.29 2.44 28.09
C PRO A 144 -10.14 1.55 27.61
N ARG A 145 -9.02 1.61 28.32
CA ARG A 145 -7.83 0.82 27.97
C ARG A 145 -8.07 -0.66 28.22
N ASP A 146 -7.48 -1.48 27.34
CA ASP A 146 -7.37 -2.90 27.58
C ASP A 146 -6.35 -3.20 28.68
N TYR A 147 -6.60 -4.29 29.39
CA TYR A 147 -5.71 -4.73 30.48
C TYR A 147 -4.34 -5.18 29.98
N PHE A 148 -4.28 -5.70 28.74
CA PHE A 148 -3.05 -6.18 28.12
C PHE A 148 -2.52 -5.18 27.13
N GLY A 149 -1.29 -4.75 27.34
CA GLY A 149 -0.54 -3.90 26.41
C GLY A 149 0.87 -4.46 26.21
N PRO A 150 1.61 -3.99 25.20
CA PRO A 150 3.00 -4.38 24.99
C PRO A 150 3.87 -3.94 26.19
N GLU A 151 4.70 -4.86 26.64
CA GLU A 151 5.59 -4.67 27.80
C GLU A 151 6.92 -3.97 27.45
N ASP A 152 7.21 -3.80 26.15
CA ASP A 152 8.43 -3.13 25.72
C ASP A 152 8.44 -1.65 26.11
N CYS A 153 9.64 -1.08 26.18
CA CYS A 153 9.85 0.31 26.56
C CYS A 153 10.71 1.08 25.54
N TYR A 154 10.90 0.53 24.34
CA TYR A 154 11.66 1.16 23.29
C TYR A 154 10.91 2.36 22.68
N ASN A 155 11.66 3.33 22.17
CA ASN A 155 11.12 4.45 21.39
C ASN A 155 11.42 4.25 19.92
N PHE A 156 10.57 4.77 19.04
CA PHE A 156 10.90 4.87 17.62
C PHE A 156 11.99 5.93 17.39
N PRO A 157 12.79 5.78 16.33
CA PRO A 157 13.65 6.87 15.86
C PRO A 157 12.85 8.15 15.61
N ASP A 158 13.47 9.31 15.76
CA ASP A 158 12.79 10.61 15.68
C ASP A 158 12.13 10.90 14.33
N ASP A 159 12.67 10.30 13.26
CA ASP A 159 12.19 10.41 11.89
C ASP A 159 11.42 9.18 11.40
N PHE A 160 10.99 8.31 12.32
CA PHE A 160 10.17 7.16 11.95
C PHE A 160 8.84 7.60 11.34
N MET A 161 8.56 7.12 10.14
CA MET A 161 7.35 7.47 9.39
C MET A 161 6.16 6.66 9.90
N PHE A 162 5.30 7.31 10.69
CA PHE A 162 4.02 6.72 11.07
C PHE A 162 2.88 7.30 10.25
N GLY A 163 2.17 6.44 9.55
CA GLY A 163 1.10 6.84 8.65
C GLY A 163 -0.05 5.86 8.55
N VAL A 164 -0.98 6.22 7.70
CA VAL A 164 -2.11 5.39 7.29
C VAL A 164 -2.21 5.35 5.77
N SER A 165 -2.79 4.28 5.24
CA SER A 165 -2.86 4.03 3.80
C SER A 165 -4.29 3.85 3.30
N GLY A 166 -4.49 4.19 2.02
CA GLY A 166 -5.65 3.86 1.23
C GLY A 166 -5.31 3.91 -0.26
N SER A 167 -6.10 3.25 -1.10
CA SER A 167 -5.92 3.30 -2.56
C SER A 167 -7.14 3.89 -3.26
N ALA A 168 -6.92 4.60 -4.34
CA ALA A 168 -7.97 5.35 -5.05
C ALA A 168 -9.14 4.47 -5.49
N SER A 169 -8.88 3.31 -6.11
CA SER A 169 -9.93 2.40 -6.55
C SER A 169 -10.78 1.84 -5.41
N GLN A 170 -10.21 1.77 -4.20
CA GLN A 170 -10.89 1.23 -3.03
C GLN A 170 -11.66 2.27 -2.21
N ILE A 171 -11.34 3.56 -2.35
CA ILE A 171 -11.93 4.61 -1.49
C ILE A 171 -12.65 5.72 -2.24
N GLU A 172 -12.23 6.06 -3.46
CA GLU A 172 -12.68 7.29 -4.12
C GLU A 172 -14.14 7.26 -4.56
N GLY A 173 -14.61 6.15 -5.16
CA GLY A 173 -15.81 6.17 -5.97
C GLY A 173 -15.64 7.08 -7.19
N ALA A 174 -16.68 7.80 -7.59
CA ALA A 174 -16.64 8.73 -8.73
C ALA A 174 -16.03 8.09 -9.99
N THR A 175 -16.31 6.82 -10.22
CA THR A 175 -15.59 5.94 -11.15
C THR A 175 -15.62 6.42 -12.60
N ALA A 176 -16.77 6.83 -13.10
CA ALA A 176 -16.94 7.40 -14.44
C ALA A 176 -17.27 8.89 -14.38
N SER A 177 -16.66 9.62 -13.45
CA SER A 177 -16.89 11.04 -13.25
C SER A 177 -15.65 11.87 -13.55
N GLU A 178 -15.85 13.12 -13.90
CA GLU A 178 -14.80 14.12 -14.08
C GLU A 178 -13.65 13.67 -14.99
N GLY A 179 -14.00 12.94 -16.06
CA GLY A 179 -13.06 12.55 -17.11
C GLY A 179 -12.17 11.35 -16.81
N LYS A 180 -12.37 10.62 -15.71
CA LYS A 180 -11.63 9.37 -15.46
C LYS A 180 -11.90 8.37 -16.59
N GLY A 181 -10.83 7.79 -17.15
CA GLY A 181 -10.93 6.66 -18.06
C GLY A 181 -11.12 5.34 -17.31
N PRO A 182 -11.63 4.28 -17.98
CA PRO A 182 -11.79 2.97 -17.37
C PRO A 182 -10.45 2.30 -17.09
N THR A 183 -10.44 1.47 -16.05
CA THR A 183 -9.28 0.71 -15.58
C THR A 183 -9.56 -0.79 -15.55
N LEU A 184 -8.54 -1.56 -15.28
CA LEU A 184 -8.67 -2.99 -15.03
C LEU A 184 -9.60 -3.28 -13.84
N MET A 185 -9.60 -2.42 -12.80
CA MET A 185 -10.45 -2.59 -11.62
C MET A 185 -11.94 -2.47 -11.96
N ASP A 186 -12.29 -1.53 -12.82
CA ASP A 186 -13.68 -1.36 -13.28
C ASP A 186 -14.21 -2.61 -14.03
N LEU A 187 -13.33 -3.45 -14.55
CA LEU A 187 -13.65 -4.68 -15.28
C LEU A 187 -13.51 -5.96 -14.44
N PHE A 188 -12.73 -5.88 -13.37
CA PHE A 188 -12.45 -7.03 -12.51
C PHE A 188 -13.72 -7.54 -11.79
N ILE A 189 -14.73 -6.69 -11.65
CA ILE A 189 -15.91 -6.95 -10.85
C ILE A 189 -16.90 -7.84 -11.59
N LYS A 190 -17.12 -9.04 -11.09
CA LYS A 190 -18.24 -9.89 -11.53
C LYS A 190 -19.58 -9.26 -11.15
N THR A 191 -20.63 -9.58 -11.90
CA THR A 191 -21.97 -9.02 -11.67
C THR A 191 -22.54 -9.31 -10.28
N ASP A 192 -22.12 -10.38 -9.65
CA ASP A 192 -22.55 -10.81 -8.30
C ASP A 192 -21.70 -10.27 -7.14
N ARG A 193 -20.64 -9.51 -7.44
CA ARG A 193 -19.77 -8.92 -6.42
C ARG A 193 -20.10 -7.45 -6.16
N ALA A 194 -19.74 -6.97 -4.98
CA ALA A 194 -19.84 -5.56 -4.64
C ALA A 194 -18.98 -4.71 -5.58
N LYS A 195 -19.50 -3.52 -5.94
CA LYS A 195 -18.88 -2.61 -6.89
C LYS A 195 -18.12 -1.49 -6.17
N ASP A 196 -17.12 -0.93 -6.86
CA ASP A 196 -16.32 0.20 -6.39
C ASP A 196 -16.91 1.58 -6.75
N TYR A 197 -18.12 1.62 -7.29
CA TYR A 197 -18.69 2.85 -7.89
C TYR A 197 -18.95 3.97 -6.87
N VAL A 198 -19.28 3.59 -5.65
CA VAL A 198 -19.54 4.53 -4.54
C VAL A 198 -18.42 4.49 -3.53
N THR A 199 -18.04 3.30 -3.09
CA THR A 199 -17.05 3.06 -2.03
C THR A 199 -17.24 4.01 -0.83
N ASN A 200 -16.27 4.85 -0.56
CA ASN A 200 -16.27 5.81 0.53
C ASN A 200 -16.52 7.25 0.06
N GLU A 201 -16.79 7.44 -1.22
CA GLU A 201 -16.90 8.77 -1.86
C GLU A 201 -15.73 9.72 -1.47
N ASN A 202 -14.55 9.14 -1.21
CA ASN A 202 -13.37 9.90 -0.80
C ASN A 202 -13.01 10.98 -1.83
N TYR A 203 -13.27 10.76 -3.12
CA TYR A 203 -13.03 11.75 -4.17
C TYR A 203 -13.72 13.11 -3.87
N TYR A 204 -14.87 13.10 -3.20
CA TYR A 204 -15.57 14.31 -2.81
C TYR A 204 -15.41 14.65 -1.32
N LEU A 205 -15.10 13.65 -0.49
CA LEU A 205 -15.01 13.77 0.96
C LEU A 205 -13.56 13.81 1.50
N TYR A 206 -12.56 13.86 0.62
CA TYR A 206 -11.15 13.81 1.02
C TYR A 206 -10.78 14.85 2.09
N LYS A 207 -11.33 16.07 2.03
CA LYS A 207 -11.07 17.10 3.04
C LYS A 207 -11.57 16.67 4.43
N GLN A 208 -12.78 16.09 4.49
CA GLN A 208 -13.29 15.57 5.75
C GLN A 208 -12.46 14.39 6.27
N ASP A 209 -12.03 13.51 5.37
CA ASP A 209 -11.20 12.37 5.76
C ASP A 209 -9.81 12.82 6.26
N ILE A 210 -9.20 13.79 5.61
CA ILE A 210 -7.92 14.41 6.06
C ILE A 210 -8.09 15.11 7.41
N GLU A 211 -9.19 15.85 7.64
CA GLU A 211 -9.50 16.44 8.96
C GLU A 211 -9.54 15.37 10.05
N ARG A 212 -10.16 14.23 9.78
CA ARG A 212 -10.25 13.13 10.73
C ARG A 212 -8.89 12.52 11.05
N LEU A 213 -8.02 12.36 10.05
CA LEU A 213 -6.66 11.85 10.24
C LEU A 213 -5.80 12.84 11.04
N ALA A 214 -5.88 14.13 10.69
CA ALA A 214 -5.17 15.19 11.39
C ALA A 214 -5.61 15.32 12.85
N ALA A 215 -6.92 15.20 13.13
CA ALA A 215 -7.48 15.21 14.48
C ALA A 215 -6.90 14.10 15.38
N MET A 216 -6.58 12.94 14.81
CA MET A 216 -5.93 11.82 15.50
C MET A 216 -4.41 12.01 15.63
N GLY A 217 -3.82 13.00 14.95
CA GLY A 217 -2.40 13.28 14.98
C GLY A 217 -1.56 12.34 14.09
N VAL A 218 -2.16 11.81 13.03
CA VAL A 218 -1.45 11.04 12.00
C VAL A 218 -0.49 11.99 11.27
N LYS A 219 0.74 11.53 11.02
CA LYS A 219 1.75 12.34 10.37
C LYS A 219 1.82 12.14 8.86
N TYR A 220 1.64 10.92 8.39
CA TYR A 220 1.72 10.59 6.96
C TYR A 220 0.40 10.03 6.44
N TYR A 221 -0.04 10.51 5.29
CA TYR A 221 -1.18 9.95 4.57
C TYR A 221 -0.72 9.40 3.23
N SER A 222 -0.84 8.07 3.07
CA SER A 222 -0.50 7.35 1.85
C SER A 222 -1.76 7.12 1.02
N PHE A 223 -1.74 7.56 -0.23
CA PHE A 223 -2.84 7.37 -1.19
C PHE A 223 -2.29 7.15 -2.59
N SER A 224 -3.12 6.65 -3.49
CA SER A 224 -2.73 6.51 -4.90
C SER A 224 -3.41 7.56 -5.77
N ILE A 225 -2.79 7.90 -6.89
CA ILE A 225 -3.36 8.76 -7.93
C ILE A 225 -3.61 7.89 -9.16
N PRO A 226 -4.87 7.71 -9.59
CA PRO A 226 -5.18 6.85 -10.73
C PRO A 226 -4.59 7.40 -12.03
N TRP A 227 -3.80 6.59 -12.70
CA TRP A 227 -3.26 6.91 -14.02
C TRP A 227 -4.36 7.35 -15.00
N SER A 228 -5.45 6.61 -15.08
CA SER A 228 -6.56 6.89 -16.00
C SER A 228 -7.37 8.15 -15.64
N ARG A 229 -7.19 8.70 -14.44
CA ARG A 229 -7.81 9.97 -14.08
C ARG A 229 -6.97 11.15 -14.59
N ILE A 230 -5.65 11.03 -14.53
CA ILE A 230 -4.71 12.03 -15.07
C ILE A 230 -4.62 11.97 -16.60
N LEU A 231 -4.51 10.76 -17.14
CA LEU A 231 -4.47 10.48 -18.58
C LEU A 231 -5.59 9.52 -18.97
N PRO A 232 -6.81 10.03 -19.29
CA PRO A 232 -7.94 9.16 -19.63
C PRO A 232 -7.69 8.21 -20.79
N PHE A 233 -6.79 8.58 -21.72
CA PHE A 233 -6.40 7.80 -22.88
C PHE A 233 -5.05 7.09 -22.73
N ALA A 234 -4.45 7.14 -21.56
CA ALA A 234 -3.27 6.41 -21.08
C ALA A 234 -1.94 6.66 -21.78
N LEU A 235 -1.90 6.85 -23.10
CA LEU A 235 -0.69 6.82 -23.91
C LEU A 235 0.02 8.19 -23.95
N PRO A 236 1.35 8.21 -24.22
CA PRO A 236 2.08 9.44 -24.46
C PRO A 236 1.48 10.27 -25.61
N GLY A 237 1.46 11.59 -25.46
CA GLY A 237 0.88 12.50 -26.44
C GLY A 237 -0.64 12.66 -26.36
N THR A 238 -1.32 11.88 -25.54
CA THR A 238 -2.74 12.07 -25.26
C THR A 238 -2.93 13.19 -24.22
N PRO A 239 -4.08 13.89 -24.24
CA PRO A 239 -4.28 15.02 -23.35
C PRO A 239 -4.43 14.61 -21.89
N ILE A 240 -3.90 15.45 -20.98
CA ILE A 240 -4.12 15.33 -19.56
C ILE A 240 -5.50 15.89 -19.18
N ASN A 241 -6.07 15.31 -18.13
CA ASN A 241 -7.29 15.81 -17.51
C ASN A 241 -6.95 16.89 -16.49
N GLN A 242 -7.10 18.16 -16.85
CA GLN A 242 -6.79 19.28 -15.97
C GLN A 242 -7.62 19.25 -14.67
N GLN A 243 -8.88 18.84 -14.75
CA GLN A 243 -9.75 18.74 -13.57
C GLN A 243 -9.19 17.77 -12.53
N ALA A 244 -8.60 16.66 -12.97
CA ALA A 244 -7.93 15.73 -12.07
C ALA A 244 -6.62 16.31 -11.48
N ILE A 245 -5.85 17.04 -12.28
CA ILE A 245 -4.67 17.75 -11.77
C ILE A 245 -5.08 18.72 -10.65
N ASP A 246 -6.10 19.56 -10.91
CA ASP A 246 -6.58 20.53 -9.94
C ASP A 246 -7.11 19.87 -8.66
N HIS A 247 -7.79 18.74 -8.80
CA HIS A 247 -8.29 17.96 -7.66
C HIS A 247 -7.16 17.44 -6.76
N TYR A 248 -6.15 16.76 -7.33
CA TYR A 248 -5.05 16.24 -6.52
C TYR A 248 -4.11 17.34 -6.02
N ASP A 249 -4.02 18.46 -6.73
CA ASP A 249 -3.32 19.63 -6.22
C ASP A 249 -3.97 20.17 -4.94
N ASP A 250 -5.29 20.30 -4.93
CA ASP A 250 -6.05 20.71 -3.74
C ASP A 250 -5.96 19.68 -2.61
N LEU A 251 -6.02 18.37 -2.92
CA LEU A 251 -5.87 17.31 -1.95
C LEU A 251 -4.50 17.37 -1.26
N ILE A 252 -3.41 17.43 -2.05
CA ILE A 252 -2.04 17.49 -1.54
C ILE A 252 -1.82 18.74 -0.69
N ASN A 253 -2.29 19.89 -1.19
CA ASN A 253 -2.21 21.14 -0.43
C ASN A 253 -2.96 21.06 0.90
N PHE A 254 -4.13 20.43 0.91
CA PHE A 254 -4.91 20.29 2.13
C PHE A 254 -4.26 19.32 3.15
N VAL A 255 -3.62 18.25 2.68
CA VAL A 255 -2.80 17.37 3.56
C VAL A 255 -1.71 18.19 4.25
N LEU A 256 -1.00 19.02 3.49
CA LEU A 256 0.07 19.88 4.03
C LEU A 256 -0.47 20.98 4.96
N GLU A 257 -1.61 21.59 4.62
CA GLU A 257 -2.29 22.58 5.47
C GLU A 257 -2.62 22.00 6.85
N LYS A 258 -2.97 20.72 6.92
CA LYS A 258 -3.23 20.01 8.17
C LYS A 258 -1.98 19.53 8.91
N GLY A 259 -0.80 19.89 8.44
CA GLY A 259 0.48 19.52 9.05
C GLY A 259 0.86 18.05 8.84
N MET A 260 0.24 17.40 7.86
CA MET A 260 0.53 16.03 7.45
C MET A 260 1.43 16.02 6.22
N LEU A 261 2.02 14.86 5.92
CA LEU A 261 2.87 14.65 4.76
C LEU A 261 2.21 13.64 3.80
N PRO A 262 2.02 14.00 2.52
CA PRO A 262 1.50 13.08 1.54
C PRO A 262 2.55 12.05 1.12
N THR A 263 2.14 10.80 0.92
CA THR A 263 2.92 9.80 0.20
C THR A 263 2.07 9.26 -0.95
N VAL A 264 2.63 9.21 -2.15
CA VAL A 264 1.84 8.96 -3.36
C VAL A 264 2.27 7.68 -4.04
N THR A 265 1.31 6.80 -4.30
CA THR A 265 1.47 5.61 -5.15
C THR A 265 0.97 5.91 -6.56
N LEU A 266 1.81 5.67 -7.57
CA LEU A 266 1.48 5.95 -8.96
C LEU A 266 0.59 4.89 -9.60
N LEU A 267 0.76 3.62 -9.24
CA LEU A 267 -0.08 2.53 -9.74
C LEU A 267 -0.44 1.56 -8.62
N HIS A 268 -1.76 1.46 -8.33
CA HIS A 268 -2.32 0.58 -7.31
C HIS A 268 -3.46 -0.26 -7.90
N PHE A 269 -3.10 -1.25 -8.73
CA PHE A 269 -3.97 -2.18 -9.48
C PHE A 269 -4.84 -1.55 -10.58
N ASP A 270 -4.95 -0.25 -10.65
CA ASP A 270 -5.84 0.50 -11.53
C ASP A 270 -5.22 0.85 -12.90
N THR A 271 -4.54 -0.12 -13.50
CA THR A 271 -3.94 0.02 -14.82
C THR A 271 -4.98 0.38 -15.88
N PRO A 272 -4.71 1.37 -16.75
CA PRO A 272 -5.66 1.78 -17.77
C PRO A 272 -6.13 0.63 -18.68
N PHE A 273 -7.43 0.64 -18.97
CA PHE A 273 -8.11 -0.35 -19.78
C PHE A 273 -7.46 -0.60 -21.15
N GLN A 274 -6.85 0.42 -21.75
CA GLN A 274 -6.25 0.37 -23.08
C GLN A 274 -5.18 -0.73 -23.24
N PHE A 275 -4.50 -1.09 -22.16
CA PHE A 275 -3.52 -2.19 -22.17
C PHE A 275 -4.18 -3.58 -22.27
N PHE A 276 -5.47 -3.66 -22.01
CA PHE A 276 -6.24 -4.90 -21.99
C PHE A 276 -7.32 -4.94 -23.08
N ALA A 277 -7.57 -3.83 -23.77
CA ALA A 277 -8.61 -3.67 -24.79
C ALA A 277 -8.17 -4.23 -26.14
N GLY A 278 -8.41 -5.41 -26.46
CA GLY A 278 -8.19 -5.97 -27.81
C GLY A 278 -9.13 -7.14 -28.06
N ASN A 279 -9.42 -7.87 -27.04
CA ASN A 279 -10.40 -8.94 -27.05
C ASN A 279 -11.11 -8.98 -25.69
N LEU A 280 -12.21 -8.27 -25.58
CA LEU A 280 -13.01 -8.21 -24.35
C LEU A 280 -13.45 -9.59 -23.85
N SER A 281 -13.53 -10.60 -24.72
CA SER A 281 -13.81 -11.96 -24.31
C SER A 281 -12.63 -12.60 -23.57
N ALA A 282 -11.41 -12.11 -23.76
CA ALA A 282 -10.23 -12.52 -22.98
C ALA A 282 -10.14 -11.77 -21.64
N ILE A 283 -10.69 -10.57 -21.55
CA ILE A 283 -10.94 -9.86 -20.28
C ILE A 283 -12.18 -10.44 -19.59
N GLY A 284 -12.89 -11.33 -20.25
CA GLY A 284 -14.01 -12.06 -19.67
C GLY A 284 -13.55 -12.79 -18.43
N VAL A 285 -13.75 -12.11 -17.35
CA VAL A 285 -13.68 -12.35 -15.92
C VAL A 285 -13.80 -13.84 -15.54
N LYS A 286 -13.05 -14.70 -16.20
CA LYS A 286 -13.17 -16.15 -15.96
C LYS A 286 -12.23 -16.68 -14.91
N ALA A 287 -11.23 -15.91 -14.51
CA ALA A 287 -10.37 -16.37 -13.42
C ALA A 287 -9.76 -15.19 -12.66
N PRO A 288 -9.90 -15.16 -11.32
CA PRO A 288 -9.21 -14.18 -10.46
C PRO A 288 -7.68 -14.24 -10.56
N GLY A 289 -7.10 -15.24 -11.18
CA GLY A 289 -5.66 -15.40 -11.36
C GLY A 289 -5.17 -15.26 -12.80
N SER A 290 -6.07 -15.08 -13.79
CA SER A 290 -5.68 -14.77 -15.16
C SER A 290 -6.25 -13.41 -15.54
N ILE A 291 -5.62 -12.37 -15.09
CA ILE A 291 -5.84 -11.03 -15.59
C ILE A 291 -5.51 -11.08 -17.09
N GLY A 292 -6.55 -10.97 -17.91
CA GLY A 292 -6.41 -11.19 -19.34
C GLY A 292 -5.51 -10.17 -20.00
N TYR A 293 -4.50 -10.65 -20.67
CA TYR A 293 -3.51 -9.87 -21.40
C TYR A 293 -3.86 -9.75 -22.89
N SER A 294 -5.10 -9.45 -23.22
CA SER A 294 -5.54 -9.49 -24.62
C SER A 294 -4.81 -8.49 -25.53
N ASN A 295 -4.34 -7.39 -24.97
CA ASN A 295 -3.48 -6.43 -25.68
C ASN A 295 -2.05 -6.44 -25.12
N GLY A 296 -1.63 -7.56 -24.54
CA GLY A 296 -0.34 -7.75 -23.92
C GLY A 296 -0.25 -7.23 -22.49
N GLY A 297 -1.17 -6.39 -22.02
CA GLY A 297 -1.13 -5.83 -20.66
C GLY A 297 0.25 -5.30 -20.31
N TYR A 298 0.83 -5.79 -19.22
CA TYR A 298 2.19 -5.45 -18.80
C TYR A 298 3.29 -6.01 -19.71
N GLN A 299 2.98 -6.97 -20.58
CA GLN A 299 3.91 -7.47 -21.62
C GLN A 299 3.95 -6.58 -22.86
N ASN A 300 3.01 -5.64 -22.99
CA ASN A 300 2.96 -4.74 -24.11
C ASN A 300 4.20 -3.84 -24.13
N SER A 301 4.89 -3.76 -25.25
CA SER A 301 6.11 -2.97 -25.40
C SER A 301 5.91 -1.46 -25.18
N THR A 302 4.67 -0.98 -25.29
CA THR A 302 4.34 0.44 -25.02
C THR A 302 4.05 0.73 -23.55
N PHE A 303 3.88 -0.29 -22.71
CA PHE A 303 3.54 -0.11 -21.29
C PHE A 303 4.62 0.70 -20.55
N GLU A 304 5.87 0.32 -20.74
CA GLU A 304 7.01 0.97 -20.07
C GLU A 304 7.05 2.48 -20.38
N ASP A 305 7.02 2.84 -21.66
CA ASP A 305 7.05 4.25 -22.08
C ASP A 305 5.83 5.04 -21.58
N ALA A 306 4.67 4.41 -21.62
CA ALA A 306 3.43 5.03 -21.19
C ALA A 306 3.39 5.26 -19.66
N PHE A 307 3.84 4.28 -18.87
CA PHE A 307 3.96 4.43 -17.42
C PHE A 307 4.97 5.53 -17.05
N VAL A 308 6.15 5.52 -17.68
CA VAL A 308 7.17 6.54 -17.44
C VAL A 308 6.64 7.93 -17.79
N ASN A 309 5.90 8.07 -18.90
CA ASN A 309 5.28 9.35 -19.26
C ASN A 309 4.25 9.82 -18.21
N TYR A 310 3.40 8.92 -17.74
CA TYR A 310 2.44 9.24 -16.66
C TYR A 310 3.17 9.65 -15.37
N ALA A 311 4.18 8.88 -14.96
CA ALA A 311 4.98 9.20 -13.77
C ALA A 311 5.64 10.59 -13.88
N LYS A 312 6.21 10.90 -15.05
CA LYS A 312 6.80 12.23 -15.33
C LYS A 312 5.78 13.36 -15.18
N ILE A 313 4.55 13.17 -15.69
CA ILE A 313 3.47 14.16 -15.54
C ILE A 313 3.16 14.36 -14.05
N ALA A 314 2.82 13.28 -13.33
CA ALA A 314 2.42 13.36 -11.94
C ALA A 314 3.52 13.95 -11.03
N MET A 315 4.74 13.44 -11.15
CA MET A 315 5.87 13.92 -10.34
C MET A 315 6.26 15.36 -10.66
N SER A 316 6.13 15.80 -11.90
CA SER A 316 6.39 17.21 -12.25
C SER A 316 5.38 18.17 -11.65
N GLN A 317 4.15 17.72 -11.38
CA GLN A 317 3.15 18.57 -10.74
C GLN A 317 3.39 18.74 -9.23
N TRP A 318 3.89 17.68 -8.55
CA TRP A 318 3.83 17.63 -7.09
C TRP A 318 5.15 17.26 -6.39
N SER A 319 6.27 17.11 -7.11
CA SER A 319 7.57 16.76 -6.51
C SER A 319 8.09 17.77 -5.49
N ASP A 320 7.59 19.00 -5.52
CA ASP A 320 7.88 20.07 -4.56
C ASP A 320 7.16 19.87 -3.21
N ARG A 321 6.16 19.00 -3.14
CA ARG A 321 5.26 18.82 -1.99
C ARG A 321 5.11 17.37 -1.54
N VAL A 322 5.47 16.41 -2.36
CA VAL A 322 5.37 14.97 -2.06
C VAL A 322 6.75 14.41 -1.73
N PRO A 323 7.01 14.07 -0.45
CA PRO A 323 8.32 13.59 -0.02
C PRO A 323 8.58 12.12 -0.37
N ILE A 324 7.55 11.31 -0.61
CA ILE A 324 7.69 9.87 -0.85
C ILE A 324 6.78 9.45 -2.01
N TRP A 325 7.38 8.75 -2.95
CA TRP A 325 6.71 8.21 -4.11
C TRP A 325 6.85 6.69 -4.17
N PHE A 326 5.74 6.02 -4.44
CA PHE A 326 5.74 4.61 -4.78
C PHE A 326 5.37 4.45 -6.26
N THR A 327 6.21 3.78 -7.02
CA THR A 327 5.93 3.55 -8.44
C THR A 327 4.83 2.52 -8.63
N TYR A 328 4.95 1.39 -7.94
CA TYR A 328 4.05 0.26 -8.05
C TYR A 328 3.65 -0.26 -6.67
N ASN A 329 2.38 -0.63 -6.54
CA ASN A 329 1.88 -1.42 -5.42
C ASN A 329 1.77 -2.89 -5.83
N GLU A 330 2.39 -3.79 -5.07
CA GLU A 330 2.27 -5.24 -5.16
C GLU A 330 2.38 -5.83 -6.59
N PRO A 331 3.42 -5.50 -7.36
CA PRO A 331 3.48 -5.83 -8.77
C PRO A 331 3.49 -7.34 -9.07
N LEU A 332 3.89 -8.20 -8.14
CA LEU A 332 3.87 -9.64 -8.33
C LEU A 332 2.45 -10.20 -8.50
N LEU A 333 1.42 -9.51 -8.01
CA LEU A 333 0.03 -9.95 -8.15
C LEU A 333 -0.52 -9.82 -9.58
N TYR A 334 0.07 -8.96 -10.40
CA TYR A 334 -0.42 -8.68 -11.75
C TYR A 334 0.63 -8.84 -12.85
N ALA A 335 1.90 -8.75 -12.53
CA ALA A 335 3.00 -8.99 -13.46
C ALA A 335 3.64 -10.37 -13.18
N THR A 336 3.04 -11.44 -13.71
CA THR A 336 3.37 -12.83 -13.35
C THR A 336 4.21 -13.58 -14.38
N ASN A 337 4.72 -12.90 -15.41
CA ASN A 337 5.59 -13.48 -16.43
C ASN A 337 6.85 -12.65 -16.65
N GLY A 338 7.88 -13.25 -17.25
CA GLY A 338 9.20 -12.66 -17.35
C GLY A 338 9.23 -11.31 -18.07
N VAL A 339 8.48 -11.15 -19.14
CA VAL A 339 8.43 -9.89 -19.91
C VAL A 339 7.73 -8.80 -19.11
N ALA A 340 6.62 -9.12 -18.43
CA ALA A 340 5.88 -8.16 -17.61
C ALA A 340 6.73 -7.67 -16.42
N ILE A 341 7.41 -8.58 -15.72
CA ILE A 341 8.34 -8.24 -14.63
C ILE A 341 9.45 -7.33 -15.13
N ASN A 342 10.08 -7.66 -16.26
CA ASN A 342 11.13 -6.82 -16.85
C ASN A 342 10.62 -5.40 -17.13
N ASN A 343 9.43 -5.27 -17.75
CA ASN A 343 8.85 -3.96 -18.06
C ASN A 343 8.54 -3.15 -16.78
N VAL A 344 8.03 -3.80 -15.73
CA VAL A 344 7.77 -3.15 -14.45
C VAL A 344 9.06 -2.66 -13.79
N ILE A 345 10.08 -3.51 -13.69
CA ILE A 345 11.35 -3.14 -13.06
C ILE A 345 12.08 -2.05 -13.87
N LYS A 346 12.11 -2.17 -15.19
CA LYS A 346 12.77 -1.18 -16.07
C LYS A 346 12.05 0.17 -16.04
N SER A 347 10.73 0.18 -16.08
CA SER A 347 9.98 1.44 -15.97
C SER A 347 10.17 2.11 -14.61
N HIS A 348 10.22 1.33 -13.51
CA HIS A 348 10.59 1.85 -12.19
C HIS A 348 11.98 2.50 -12.21
N ALA A 349 12.99 1.81 -12.72
CA ALA A 349 14.36 2.32 -12.79
C ALA A 349 14.44 3.61 -13.64
N ARG A 350 13.74 3.64 -14.77
CA ARG A 350 13.68 4.86 -15.62
C ARG A 350 13.03 6.04 -14.90
N VAL A 351 11.97 5.81 -14.13
CA VAL A 351 11.34 6.86 -13.30
C VAL A 351 12.31 7.35 -12.24
N TYR A 352 13.00 6.42 -11.55
CA TYR A 352 13.97 6.75 -10.50
C TYR A 352 15.11 7.65 -11.04
N HIS A 353 15.74 7.24 -12.15
CA HIS A 353 16.82 8.01 -12.77
C HIS A 353 16.33 9.37 -13.24
N TRP A 354 15.22 9.43 -13.97
CA TRP A 354 14.66 10.69 -14.42
C TRP A 354 14.34 11.63 -13.24
N TYR A 355 13.75 11.12 -12.18
CA TYR A 355 13.41 11.93 -11.01
C TYR A 355 14.63 12.53 -10.33
N ASN A 356 15.68 11.74 -10.16
CA ASN A 356 16.91 12.19 -9.49
C ASN A 356 17.82 13.01 -10.39
N GLU A 357 17.99 12.64 -11.65
CA GLU A 357 18.99 13.23 -12.55
C GLU A 357 18.46 14.42 -13.34
N GLU A 358 17.22 14.31 -13.84
CA GLU A 358 16.63 15.35 -14.71
C GLU A 358 15.71 16.29 -13.93
N LEU A 359 14.70 15.74 -13.20
CA LEU A 359 13.79 16.54 -12.40
C LEU A 359 14.48 17.10 -11.16
N ARG A 360 15.47 16.39 -10.63
CA ARG A 360 16.18 16.71 -9.39
C ARG A 360 15.24 16.84 -8.20
N GLY A 361 14.30 15.92 -8.10
CA GLY A 361 13.37 15.81 -6.98
C GLY A 361 14.12 15.53 -5.67
N ALA A 362 13.61 16.07 -4.56
CA ALA A 362 14.23 15.89 -3.25
C ALA A 362 13.55 14.80 -2.40
N GLY A 363 12.49 14.19 -2.91
CA GLY A 363 11.78 13.10 -2.25
C GLY A 363 12.43 11.73 -2.47
N GLN A 364 11.89 10.72 -1.82
CA GLN A 364 12.31 9.33 -1.91
C GLN A 364 11.40 8.54 -2.86
N ILE A 365 11.96 7.54 -3.52
CA ILE A 365 11.23 6.65 -4.43
C ILE A 365 11.45 5.20 -4.01
N ALA A 366 10.36 4.43 -3.94
CA ALA A 366 10.38 3.01 -3.68
C ALA A 366 9.28 2.25 -4.46
N MET A 367 9.22 0.94 -4.28
CA MET A 367 8.09 0.08 -4.63
C MET A 367 7.50 -0.50 -3.37
N LYS A 368 6.24 -0.94 -3.43
CA LYS A 368 5.60 -1.73 -2.38
C LYS A 368 5.45 -3.17 -2.86
N PHE A 369 5.80 -4.12 -2.02
CA PHE A 369 5.77 -5.53 -2.37
C PHE A 369 4.76 -6.31 -1.52
N ASN A 370 3.91 -7.09 -2.19
CA ASN A 370 3.08 -8.07 -1.51
C ASN A 370 3.95 -9.26 -1.11
N ASP A 371 4.04 -9.49 0.17
CA ASP A 371 4.82 -10.61 0.66
C ASP A 371 4.32 -11.08 2.03
N ASN A 372 3.85 -12.29 2.05
CA ASN A 372 3.57 -13.00 3.27
C ASN A 372 4.76 -13.91 3.55
N PHE A 373 5.49 -13.64 4.62
CA PHE A 373 6.70 -14.39 4.94
C PHE A 373 6.42 -15.89 5.08
N GLY A 374 7.02 -16.70 4.22
CA GLY A 374 6.90 -18.15 4.23
C GLY A 374 7.73 -18.76 5.34
N VAL A 375 7.06 -19.52 6.21
CA VAL A 375 7.70 -20.23 7.31
C VAL A 375 7.55 -21.74 7.12
N PRO A 376 8.56 -22.56 7.42
CA PRO A 376 8.46 -24.01 7.24
C PRO A 376 7.39 -24.62 8.14
N ARG A 377 6.62 -25.57 7.61
CA ARG A 377 5.60 -26.30 8.38
C ARG A 377 6.21 -27.07 9.54
N ASP A 378 7.34 -27.73 9.30
CA ASP A 378 8.21 -28.29 10.33
C ASP A 378 9.54 -27.54 10.32
N PRO A 379 9.86 -26.76 11.37
CA PRO A 379 11.10 -25.98 11.42
C PRO A 379 12.36 -26.82 11.48
N TYR A 380 12.24 -28.12 11.70
CA TYR A 380 13.37 -29.06 11.72
C TYR A 380 13.48 -29.91 10.45
N SER A 381 12.51 -29.80 9.55
CA SER A 381 12.53 -30.47 8.24
C SER A 381 13.33 -29.68 7.22
N SER A 382 14.44 -30.24 6.74
CA SER A 382 15.23 -29.61 5.67
C SER A 382 14.43 -29.37 4.39
N VAL A 383 13.40 -30.18 4.16
CA VAL A 383 12.54 -30.10 2.98
C VAL A 383 11.57 -28.92 3.10
N ASP A 384 10.98 -28.72 4.29
CA ASP A 384 10.11 -27.58 4.55
C ASP A 384 10.91 -26.27 4.62
N ILE A 385 12.12 -26.29 5.17
CA ILE A 385 13.04 -25.14 5.14
C ILE A 385 13.38 -24.75 3.70
N PHE A 386 13.64 -25.74 2.84
CA PHE A 386 13.86 -25.47 1.41
C PHE A 386 12.63 -24.84 0.75
N ALA A 387 11.42 -25.34 1.03
CA ALA A 387 10.19 -24.80 0.53
C ALA A 387 9.99 -23.33 0.97
N ALA A 388 10.29 -23.01 2.23
CA ALA A 388 10.20 -21.64 2.74
C ALA A 388 11.21 -20.70 2.05
N ASN A 389 12.46 -21.13 1.86
CA ASN A 389 13.46 -20.36 1.14
C ASN A 389 13.07 -20.14 -0.33
N TRP A 390 12.55 -21.17 -0.98
CA TRP A 390 12.05 -21.11 -2.35
C TRP A 390 10.93 -20.08 -2.49
N PHE A 391 9.95 -20.16 -1.61
CA PHE A 391 8.80 -19.26 -1.58
C PHE A 391 9.20 -17.81 -1.33
N ASN A 392 10.02 -17.56 -0.31
CA ASN A 392 10.45 -16.21 0.05
C ASN A 392 11.32 -15.59 -1.05
N SER A 393 12.25 -16.34 -1.62
CA SER A 393 13.09 -15.84 -2.70
C SER A 393 12.28 -15.53 -3.95
N PHE A 394 11.23 -16.32 -4.26
CA PHE A 394 10.34 -16.04 -5.38
C PHE A 394 9.61 -14.72 -5.21
N GLN A 395 9.04 -14.45 -4.04
CA GLN A 395 8.26 -13.24 -3.80
C GLN A 395 9.13 -11.98 -3.84
N ILE A 396 10.02 -11.86 -2.89
CA ILE A 396 10.79 -10.63 -2.69
C ILE A 396 12.03 -10.56 -3.58
N GLY A 397 12.69 -11.70 -3.81
CA GLY A 397 13.91 -11.75 -4.62
C GLY A 397 13.70 -11.40 -6.08
N THR A 398 12.50 -11.64 -6.62
CA THR A 398 12.14 -11.27 -8.00
C THR A 398 12.37 -9.77 -8.28
N PHE A 399 12.08 -8.92 -7.32
CA PHE A 399 12.28 -7.47 -7.45
C PHE A 399 13.55 -7.00 -6.75
N CYS A 400 13.79 -7.45 -5.52
CA CYS A 400 14.89 -6.92 -4.73
C CYS A 400 16.27 -7.42 -5.17
N ASN A 401 16.38 -8.58 -5.84
CA ASN A 401 17.69 -9.00 -6.39
C ASN A 401 18.20 -7.99 -7.43
N PRO A 402 17.47 -7.65 -8.50
CA PRO A 402 17.97 -6.66 -9.46
C PRO A 402 18.08 -5.25 -8.87
N ILE A 403 17.10 -4.82 -8.05
CA ILE A 403 17.05 -3.44 -7.55
C ILE A 403 18.09 -3.19 -6.45
N ASN A 404 18.24 -4.11 -5.49
CA ASN A 404 19.05 -3.88 -4.31
C ASN A 404 20.42 -4.56 -4.36
N LEU A 405 20.58 -5.66 -5.12
CA LEU A 405 21.81 -6.43 -5.21
C LEU A 405 22.51 -6.34 -6.57
N GLY A 406 21.81 -5.87 -7.62
CA GLY A 406 22.35 -5.83 -8.98
C GLY A 406 22.61 -7.22 -9.58
N ILE A 407 21.85 -8.23 -9.15
CA ILE A 407 21.92 -9.59 -9.65
C ILE A 407 20.58 -9.99 -10.30
N ASP A 408 20.64 -10.95 -11.20
CA ASP A 408 19.45 -11.43 -11.90
C ASP A 408 18.47 -12.14 -10.93
N TYR A 409 17.30 -12.47 -11.41
CA TYR A 409 16.23 -13.10 -10.66
C TYR A 409 16.68 -14.34 -9.87
N PRO A 410 16.01 -14.69 -8.76
CA PRO A 410 16.34 -15.90 -8.01
C PRO A 410 16.05 -17.18 -8.80
N ASP A 411 16.70 -18.28 -8.44
CA ASP A 411 16.51 -19.57 -9.11
C ASP A 411 15.05 -20.06 -9.02
N SER A 412 14.35 -19.75 -7.94
CA SER A 412 12.92 -20.04 -7.79
C SER A 412 12.08 -19.41 -8.89
N PHE A 413 12.39 -18.18 -9.30
CA PHE A 413 11.73 -17.51 -10.42
C PHE A 413 12.18 -18.08 -11.76
N LYS A 414 13.49 -18.20 -11.98
CA LYS A 414 14.08 -18.69 -13.26
C LYS A 414 13.58 -20.08 -13.64
N GLU A 415 13.46 -20.97 -12.66
CA GLU A 415 13.01 -22.35 -12.90
C GLU A 415 11.49 -22.46 -13.05
N THR A 416 10.71 -21.49 -12.53
CA THR A 416 9.25 -21.57 -12.50
C THR A 416 8.61 -20.79 -13.64
N VAL A 417 9.14 -19.61 -13.99
CA VAL A 417 8.50 -18.74 -14.99
C VAL A 417 8.94 -19.14 -16.41
N PRO A 418 8.04 -19.70 -17.24
CA PRO A 418 8.41 -20.27 -18.55
C PRO A 418 9.00 -19.24 -19.52
N ASP A 419 8.50 -18.01 -19.44
CA ASP A 419 8.89 -16.90 -20.31
C ASP A 419 9.92 -16.00 -19.65
N TYR A 420 10.73 -16.55 -18.75
CA TYR A 420 11.80 -15.84 -18.11
C TYR A 420 12.77 -15.26 -19.14
N VAL A 421 13.00 -13.97 -19.03
CA VAL A 421 13.99 -13.24 -19.84
C VAL A 421 15.05 -12.70 -18.89
N PRO A 422 16.31 -13.16 -18.98
CA PRO A 422 17.38 -12.68 -18.11
C PRO A 422 17.62 -11.18 -18.31
N LEU A 423 17.91 -10.50 -17.24
CA LEU A 423 18.38 -9.12 -17.29
C LEU A 423 19.83 -9.09 -17.78
N SER A 424 20.13 -8.25 -18.76
CA SER A 424 21.50 -8.06 -19.23
C SER A 424 22.37 -7.40 -18.16
N ALA A 425 23.69 -7.51 -18.28
CA ALA A 425 24.62 -6.82 -17.39
C ALA A 425 24.42 -5.30 -17.40
N GLU A 426 24.02 -4.73 -18.55
CA GLU A 426 23.68 -3.32 -18.70
C GLU A 426 22.38 -2.98 -17.98
N ASP A 427 21.32 -3.81 -18.14
CA ASP A 427 20.07 -3.66 -17.39
C ASP A 427 20.31 -3.70 -15.89
N LEU A 428 21.08 -4.70 -15.41
CA LEU A 428 21.37 -4.84 -13.98
C LEU A 428 22.15 -3.65 -13.42
N ALA A 429 23.11 -3.13 -14.17
CA ALA A 429 23.85 -1.93 -13.77
C ALA A 429 22.96 -0.68 -13.71
N TYR A 430 21.98 -0.59 -14.61
CA TYR A 430 21.01 0.51 -14.65
C TYR A 430 19.96 0.42 -13.55
N ILE A 431 19.51 -0.80 -13.22
CA ILE A 431 18.45 -1.05 -12.23
C ILE A 431 18.99 -0.99 -10.79
N ASN A 432 20.24 -1.42 -10.58
CA ASN A 432 20.81 -1.53 -9.24
C ASN A 432 20.83 -0.19 -8.50
N GLY A 433 20.28 -0.15 -7.30
CA GLY A 433 20.24 1.04 -6.46
C GLY A 433 19.09 2.01 -6.76
N THR A 434 18.11 1.61 -7.58
CA THR A 434 16.99 2.47 -7.95
C THR A 434 15.82 2.45 -6.95
N SER A 435 16.09 2.23 -5.67
CA SER A 435 15.09 2.37 -4.60
C SER A 435 15.76 2.90 -3.34
N ASP A 436 15.13 3.87 -2.68
CA ASP A 436 15.65 4.48 -1.46
C ASP A 436 15.40 3.60 -0.22
N PHE A 437 14.39 2.74 -0.27
CA PHE A 437 14.08 1.74 0.73
C PHE A 437 13.22 0.61 0.14
N ILE A 438 13.11 -0.50 0.85
CA ILE A 438 12.20 -1.61 0.48
C ILE A 438 10.84 -1.37 1.15
N GLY A 439 9.80 -1.15 0.36
CA GLY A 439 8.42 -1.13 0.84
C GLY A 439 7.85 -2.54 0.89
N ILE A 440 7.25 -2.93 2.00
CA ILE A 440 6.63 -4.24 2.18
C ILE A 440 5.23 -4.13 2.75
N ASP A 441 4.36 -5.06 2.34
CA ASP A 441 2.98 -5.16 2.81
C ASP A 441 2.74 -6.50 3.55
N PRO A 442 3.42 -6.73 4.71
CA PRO A 442 3.51 -8.01 5.40
C PRO A 442 2.30 -8.25 6.32
N TYR A 443 1.13 -8.46 5.77
CA TYR A 443 -0.10 -8.64 6.55
C TYR A 443 -0.05 -9.83 7.50
N THR A 444 0.65 -10.89 7.11
CA THR A 444 0.73 -12.15 7.85
C THR A 444 1.99 -12.93 7.49
N ALA A 445 2.19 -14.07 8.12
CA ALA A 445 3.09 -15.10 7.64
C ALA A 445 2.27 -16.28 7.09
N THR A 446 2.90 -17.09 6.23
CA THR A 446 2.30 -18.25 5.58
C THR A 446 3.11 -19.50 5.92
N VAL A 447 2.47 -20.54 6.42
CA VAL A 447 3.12 -21.84 6.61
C VAL A 447 3.26 -22.53 5.26
N VAL A 448 4.46 -22.95 4.92
CA VAL A 448 4.74 -23.60 3.64
C VAL A 448 5.41 -24.95 3.78
N THR A 449 5.13 -25.83 2.84
CA THR A 449 5.69 -27.17 2.70
C THR A 449 5.74 -27.53 1.22
N PRO A 450 6.57 -28.50 0.78
CA PRO A 450 6.52 -28.94 -0.62
C PRO A 450 5.11 -29.38 -1.05
N PRO A 451 4.78 -29.37 -2.35
CA PRO A 451 3.49 -29.82 -2.87
C PRO A 451 3.04 -31.20 -2.38
N ASP A 452 3.97 -32.16 -2.27
CA ASP A 452 3.72 -33.53 -1.76
C ASP A 452 3.97 -33.70 -0.27
N HIS A 453 4.28 -32.63 0.45
CA HIS A 453 4.67 -32.57 1.87
C HIS A 453 5.95 -33.33 2.24
N ALA A 454 6.72 -33.83 1.26
CA ALA A 454 7.78 -34.77 1.54
C ALA A 454 9.10 -34.52 0.77
N THR A 455 9.03 -33.97 -0.46
CA THR A 455 10.23 -33.95 -1.32
C THR A 455 10.46 -32.61 -2.02
N ILE A 456 11.72 -32.21 -2.12
CA ILE A 456 12.15 -31.08 -2.96
C ILE A 456 11.82 -31.35 -4.43
N ALA A 457 11.81 -32.61 -4.86
CA ALA A 457 11.49 -32.99 -6.22
C ALA A 457 10.06 -32.56 -6.64
N SER A 458 9.10 -32.53 -5.72
CA SER A 458 7.76 -32.03 -6.00
C SER A 458 7.70 -30.54 -6.30
N ILE A 459 8.58 -29.74 -5.70
CA ILE A 459 8.76 -28.31 -6.01
C ILE A 459 9.25 -28.16 -7.44
N LYS A 460 10.29 -28.90 -7.81
CA LYS A 460 10.88 -28.86 -9.15
C LYS A 460 9.91 -29.37 -10.22
N SER A 461 9.13 -30.42 -9.91
CA SER A 461 8.07 -30.90 -10.81
C SER A 461 6.96 -29.88 -11.02
N CYS A 462 6.59 -29.15 -9.97
CA CYS A 462 5.62 -28.05 -10.08
C CYS A 462 6.17 -26.92 -10.94
N ALA A 463 7.41 -26.49 -10.71
CA ALA A 463 8.06 -25.42 -11.47
C ALA A 463 8.06 -25.69 -12.98
N ALA A 464 8.21 -26.95 -13.37
CA ALA A 464 8.14 -27.39 -14.76
C ALA A 464 6.69 -27.54 -15.30
N ASN A 465 5.65 -27.28 -14.52
CA ASN A 465 4.25 -27.52 -14.89
C ASN A 465 3.33 -26.35 -14.50
N THR A 466 3.08 -25.45 -15.44
CA THR A 466 2.19 -24.28 -15.26
C THR A 466 0.73 -24.65 -14.95
N SER A 467 0.33 -25.90 -15.15
CA SER A 467 -1.00 -26.39 -14.77
C SER A 467 -1.08 -26.93 -13.35
N SER A 468 0.03 -26.92 -12.60
CA SER A 468 0.04 -27.32 -11.20
C SER A 468 -0.84 -26.37 -10.36
N PRO A 469 -1.64 -26.87 -9.42
CA PRO A 469 -2.42 -26.01 -8.53
C PRO A 469 -1.56 -25.18 -7.56
N PHE A 470 -0.27 -25.52 -7.44
CA PHE A 470 0.70 -24.81 -6.62
C PHE A 470 1.53 -23.78 -7.40
N PHE A 471 1.36 -23.73 -8.71
CA PHE A 471 2.04 -22.73 -9.54
C PHE A 471 1.48 -21.31 -9.28
N PRO A 472 2.30 -20.23 -9.26
CA PRO A 472 3.74 -20.19 -9.58
C PRO A 472 4.68 -20.40 -8.39
N TYR A 473 4.20 -20.37 -7.17
CA TYR A 473 5.05 -20.46 -5.98
C TYR A 473 5.63 -21.87 -5.74
N CYS A 474 4.97 -22.89 -6.28
CA CYS A 474 5.36 -24.30 -6.20
C CYS A 474 5.59 -24.82 -4.78
N VAL A 475 4.86 -24.26 -3.83
CA VAL A 475 4.74 -24.74 -2.46
C VAL A 475 3.28 -24.90 -2.08
N ASN A 476 3.00 -25.83 -1.17
CA ASN A 476 1.70 -25.91 -0.54
C ASN A 476 1.67 -24.91 0.61
N GLN A 477 0.79 -23.92 0.51
CA GLN A 477 0.53 -22.90 1.51
C GLN A 477 -0.58 -23.36 2.44
N THR A 478 -0.33 -23.32 3.73
CA THR A 478 -1.28 -23.72 4.78
C THR A 478 -1.22 -22.71 5.92
N THR A 479 -2.15 -22.81 6.85
CA THR A 479 -2.18 -21.96 8.05
C THR A 479 -1.70 -22.71 9.28
N THR A 480 -1.52 -24.05 9.19
CA THR A 480 -1.23 -24.91 10.34
C THR A 480 0.18 -25.51 10.27
N ASN A 481 0.87 -25.50 11.41
CA ASN A 481 2.15 -26.16 11.57
C ASN A 481 2.01 -27.69 11.69
N ILE A 482 3.13 -28.40 11.80
CA ILE A 482 3.15 -29.87 11.92
C ILE A 482 2.37 -30.40 13.13
N TYR A 483 2.19 -29.59 14.17
CA TYR A 483 1.47 -29.96 15.39
C TYR A 483 -0.03 -29.67 15.34
N GLY A 484 -0.53 -29.14 14.20
CA GLY A 484 -1.95 -28.81 14.01
C GLY A 484 -2.39 -27.47 14.60
N TRP A 485 -1.46 -26.62 15.03
CA TRP A 485 -1.77 -25.27 15.49
C TRP A 485 -1.76 -24.29 14.31
N ASP A 486 -2.78 -23.42 14.28
CA ASP A 486 -2.78 -22.28 13.38
C ASP A 486 -1.62 -21.32 13.71
N ILE A 487 -1.11 -20.65 12.69
CA ILE A 487 0.04 -19.76 12.78
C ILE A 487 -0.21 -18.52 13.66
N GLY A 488 -1.47 -18.17 13.88
CA GLY A 488 -1.89 -17.05 14.71
C GLY A 488 -3.41 -16.95 14.86
N TYR A 489 -3.87 -15.87 15.47
CA TYR A 489 -5.29 -15.58 15.60
C TYR A 489 -5.87 -15.17 14.23
N ARG A 490 -6.96 -15.82 13.83
CA ARG A 490 -7.58 -15.70 12.51
C ARG A 490 -8.39 -14.41 12.35
N SER A 491 -8.26 -13.79 11.17
CA SER A 491 -9.13 -12.70 10.71
C SER A 491 -10.35 -13.18 9.88
N GLN A 492 -11.11 -12.24 9.32
CA GLN A 492 -12.14 -12.50 8.31
C GLN A 492 -11.55 -12.92 6.95
N SER A 493 -10.29 -12.60 6.71
CA SER A 493 -9.56 -12.82 5.46
C SER A 493 -8.45 -13.87 5.63
N TYR A 494 -7.43 -13.79 4.79
CA TYR A 494 -6.20 -14.61 4.84
C TYR A 494 -5.23 -14.19 5.95
N VAL A 495 -5.48 -13.07 6.60
CA VAL A 495 -4.58 -12.49 7.62
C VAL A 495 -4.69 -13.23 8.95
N TYR A 496 -3.54 -13.50 9.56
CA TYR A 496 -3.41 -14.02 10.93
C TYR A 496 -2.51 -13.09 11.74
N THR A 497 -2.74 -12.98 13.04
CA THR A 497 -1.87 -12.20 13.93
C THR A 497 -0.57 -12.95 14.16
N THR A 498 0.51 -12.53 13.50
CA THR A 498 1.80 -13.23 13.44
C THR A 498 3.02 -12.33 13.75
N PRO A 499 3.03 -11.58 14.86
CA PRO A 499 4.02 -10.52 15.11
C PRO A 499 5.46 -11.04 15.16
N ARG A 500 5.68 -12.23 15.72
CA ARG A 500 7.00 -12.84 15.81
C ARG A 500 7.60 -13.15 14.42
N TYR A 501 6.76 -13.55 13.49
CA TYR A 501 7.19 -13.83 12.13
C TYR A 501 7.45 -12.55 11.34
N LEU A 502 6.75 -11.46 11.63
CA LEU A 502 7.13 -10.14 11.10
C LEU A 502 8.57 -9.78 11.50
N ARG A 503 8.93 -9.95 12.77
CA ARG A 503 10.30 -9.69 13.22
C ARG A 503 11.33 -10.56 12.49
N ALA A 504 11.02 -11.84 12.30
CA ALA A 504 11.88 -12.75 11.53
C ALA A 504 12.02 -12.28 10.07
N TYR A 505 10.94 -11.81 9.47
CA TYR A 505 10.94 -11.30 8.11
C TYR A 505 11.76 -10.02 7.95
N LEU A 506 11.61 -9.07 8.85
CA LEU A 506 12.42 -7.84 8.87
C LEU A 506 13.92 -8.16 8.96
N ASN A 507 14.29 -9.15 9.79
CA ASN A 507 15.65 -9.66 9.87
C ASN A 507 16.12 -10.31 8.57
N TYR A 508 15.27 -11.11 7.93
CA TYR A 508 15.57 -11.73 6.64
C TYR A 508 15.89 -10.66 5.59
N LEU A 509 15.03 -9.67 5.44
CA LEU A 509 15.20 -8.58 4.47
C LEU A 509 16.48 -7.77 4.74
N TRP A 510 16.69 -7.37 5.98
CA TRP A 510 17.86 -6.58 6.36
C TRP A 510 19.15 -7.35 6.15
N ASN A 511 19.17 -8.61 6.50
CA ASN A 511 20.37 -9.44 6.33
C ASN A 511 20.67 -9.76 4.87
N THR A 512 19.64 -9.83 4.02
CA THR A 512 19.80 -10.13 2.60
C THR A 512 20.16 -8.88 1.79
N PHE A 513 19.39 -7.79 1.94
CA PHE A 513 19.42 -6.67 1.00
C PHE A 513 20.15 -5.43 1.52
N ARG A 514 20.29 -5.26 2.81
CA ARG A 514 20.93 -4.09 3.45
C ARG A 514 20.39 -2.75 3.00
N SER A 515 19.11 -2.69 2.69
CA SER A 515 18.36 -1.48 2.37
C SER A 515 17.42 -1.14 3.54
N PRO A 516 17.15 0.14 3.82
CA PRO A 516 16.09 0.50 4.78
C PRO A 516 14.76 -0.15 4.41
N ILE A 517 13.92 -0.41 5.41
CA ILE A 517 12.64 -1.11 5.21
C ILE A 517 11.51 -0.23 5.72
N ALA A 518 10.46 -0.02 4.92
CA ALA A 518 9.20 0.56 5.37
C ALA A 518 8.09 -0.49 5.26
N ILE A 519 7.30 -0.65 6.31
CA ILE A 519 6.04 -1.40 6.26
C ILE A 519 5.01 -0.46 5.66
N THR A 520 4.73 -0.64 4.38
CA THR A 520 3.89 0.27 3.60
C THR A 520 2.40 -0.01 3.75
N GLU A 521 2.07 -1.24 4.14
CA GLU A 521 0.72 -1.64 4.52
C GLU A 521 0.78 -2.75 5.58
N PHE A 522 -0.05 -2.67 6.61
CA PHE A 522 -0.35 -3.76 7.53
C PHE A 522 -1.71 -3.52 8.18
N GLY A 523 -2.51 -4.56 8.34
CA GLY A 523 -3.87 -4.41 8.83
C GLY A 523 -4.56 -5.75 9.11
N PHE A 524 -5.70 -5.69 9.79
CA PHE A 524 -6.40 -6.86 10.28
C PHE A 524 -7.92 -6.71 10.18
N PRO A 525 -8.61 -7.42 9.28
CA PRO A 525 -10.06 -7.41 9.22
C PRO A 525 -10.62 -8.36 10.28
N VAL A 526 -11.25 -7.83 11.30
CA VAL A 526 -11.75 -8.62 12.43
C VAL A 526 -12.81 -9.63 11.96
N PHE A 527 -12.70 -10.86 12.44
CA PHE A 527 -13.61 -11.95 12.06
C PHE A 527 -15.07 -11.61 12.42
N GLY A 528 -15.96 -11.71 11.42
CA GLY A 528 -17.38 -11.46 11.53
C GLY A 528 -17.77 -10.00 11.86
N GLU A 529 -16.86 -9.04 11.70
CA GLU A 529 -17.09 -7.64 12.07
C GLU A 529 -18.28 -7.01 11.34
N SER A 530 -18.42 -7.25 10.05
CA SER A 530 -19.50 -6.72 9.21
C SER A 530 -20.89 -7.12 9.66
N GLN A 531 -21.00 -8.20 10.43
CA GLN A 531 -22.27 -8.75 10.95
C GLN A 531 -22.60 -8.26 12.37
N LYS A 532 -21.71 -7.49 13.00
CA LYS A 532 -21.89 -6.99 14.36
C LYS A 532 -22.64 -5.66 14.38
N ASP A 533 -23.26 -5.37 15.52
CA ASP A 533 -23.80 -4.04 15.79
C ASP A 533 -22.67 -3.00 15.81
N LEU A 534 -23.02 -1.74 15.49
CA LEU A 534 -22.04 -0.67 15.39
C LEU A 534 -21.15 -0.52 16.64
N VAL A 535 -21.72 -0.65 17.83
CA VAL A 535 -20.97 -0.55 19.09
C VAL A 535 -19.86 -1.60 19.16
N ASP A 536 -20.15 -2.83 18.74
CA ASP A 536 -19.21 -3.95 18.73
C ASP A 536 -18.18 -3.83 17.58
N GLN A 537 -18.55 -3.20 16.46
CA GLN A 537 -17.61 -2.87 15.41
C GLN A 537 -16.62 -1.79 15.86
N LEU A 538 -17.06 -0.82 16.66
CA LEU A 538 -16.20 0.24 17.17
C LEU A 538 -15.23 -0.26 18.25
N PHE A 539 -15.59 -1.33 18.98
CA PHE A 539 -14.75 -1.90 20.03
C PHE A 539 -13.96 -3.11 19.52
N ASP A 540 -13.09 -2.88 18.56
CA ASP A 540 -12.37 -3.86 17.75
C ASP A 540 -11.04 -4.34 18.37
N THR A 541 -11.08 -4.81 19.61
CA THR A 541 -9.91 -5.28 20.36
C THR A 541 -8.97 -6.23 19.59
N PRO A 542 -9.43 -7.20 18.78
CA PRO A 542 -8.51 -8.05 18.02
C PRO A 542 -7.62 -7.26 17.06
N ARG A 543 -8.13 -6.18 16.45
CA ARG A 543 -7.33 -5.30 15.60
C ARG A 543 -6.33 -4.48 16.42
N SER A 544 -6.71 -4.03 17.62
CA SER A 544 -5.77 -3.40 18.56
C SER A 544 -4.61 -4.33 18.89
N VAL A 545 -4.89 -5.59 19.22
CA VAL A 545 -3.86 -6.61 19.51
C VAL A 545 -2.93 -6.80 18.32
N TYR A 546 -3.47 -6.89 17.10
CA TYR A 546 -2.67 -7.00 15.88
C TYR A 546 -1.70 -5.82 15.75
N TYR A 547 -2.20 -4.59 15.73
CA TYR A 547 -1.37 -3.41 15.55
C TYR A 547 -0.31 -3.26 16.64
N LEU A 548 -0.71 -3.37 17.91
CA LEU A 548 0.22 -3.16 19.02
C LEU A 548 1.31 -4.24 19.08
N SER A 549 0.96 -5.49 18.81
CA SER A 549 1.95 -6.57 18.79
C SER A 549 2.91 -6.46 17.61
N PHE A 550 2.43 -6.07 16.42
CA PHE A 550 3.28 -5.85 15.25
C PHE A 550 4.24 -4.69 15.49
N MET A 551 3.74 -3.54 15.97
CA MET A 551 4.59 -2.38 16.24
C MET A 551 5.60 -2.62 17.39
N SER A 552 5.25 -3.45 18.36
CA SER A 552 6.19 -3.90 19.39
C SER A 552 7.34 -4.73 18.80
N GLU A 553 7.05 -5.65 17.88
CA GLU A 553 8.10 -6.44 17.22
C GLU A 553 8.93 -5.59 16.22
N VAL A 554 8.34 -4.56 15.63
CA VAL A 554 9.11 -3.55 14.86
C VAL A 554 10.12 -2.85 15.76
N LEU A 555 9.71 -2.39 16.94
CA LEU A 555 10.64 -1.78 17.91
C LEU A 555 11.77 -2.72 18.33
N LYS A 556 11.45 -3.99 18.60
CA LYS A 556 12.48 -5.00 18.91
C LYS A 556 13.41 -5.24 17.72
N SER A 557 12.89 -5.27 16.50
CA SER A 557 13.72 -5.39 15.28
C SER A 557 14.71 -4.24 15.18
N ILE A 558 14.29 -3.00 15.45
CA ILE A 558 15.15 -1.82 15.43
C ILE A 558 16.22 -1.91 16.53
N TRP A 559 15.82 -2.16 17.76
CA TRP A 559 16.69 -2.00 18.92
C TRP A 559 17.49 -3.24 19.29
N GLU A 560 16.89 -4.42 19.19
CA GLU A 560 17.55 -5.68 19.56
C GLU A 560 18.31 -6.29 18.38
N ASP A 561 17.73 -6.21 17.16
CA ASP A 561 18.27 -6.87 15.96
C ASP A 561 19.01 -5.89 15.04
N ARG A 562 18.95 -4.58 15.32
CA ARG A 562 19.59 -3.52 14.52
C ARG A 562 19.12 -3.48 13.07
N VAL A 563 17.85 -3.78 12.85
CA VAL A 563 17.22 -3.64 11.53
C VAL A 563 16.86 -2.18 11.30
N HIS A 564 17.15 -1.66 10.13
CA HIS A 564 16.79 -0.29 9.77
C HIS A 564 15.36 -0.23 9.24
N VAL A 565 14.38 -0.21 10.16
CA VAL A 565 12.97 0.02 9.80
C VAL A 565 12.67 1.52 9.90
N VAL A 566 12.27 2.13 8.80
CA VAL A 566 12.09 3.58 8.66
C VAL A 566 10.65 4.05 8.76
N GLY A 567 9.67 3.13 8.70
CA GLY A 567 8.27 3.55 8.79
C GLY A 567 7.28 2.39 8.82
N ALA A 568 6.02 2.72 9.21
CA ALA A 568 4.90 1.81 9.16
C ALA A 568 3.59 2.56 8.87
N PHE A 569 2.78 2.00 7.95
CA PHE A 569 1.53 2.60 7.48
C PHE A 569 0.38 1.61 7.69
N ALA A 570 -0.59 1.98 8.51
CA ALA A 570 -1.73 1.12 8.78
C ALA A 570 -2.67 1.03 7.57
N TRP A 571 -2.98 -0.17 7.15
CA TRP A 571 -4.03 -0.47 6.19
C TRP A 571 -5.29 -0.93 6.91
N SER A 572 -6.39 -0.31 6.75
CA SER A 572 -6.63 0.89 5.95
C SER A 572 -7.15 2.01 6.85
N PHE A 573 -7.01 3.25 6.44
CA PHE A 573 -7.47 4.38 7.24
C PHE A 573 -9.00 4.38 7.46
N MET A 574 -9.77 3.65 6.63
CA MET A 574 -11.20 3.38 6.82
C MET A 574 -11.61 2.09 6.12
N ASP A 575 -12.75 1.52 6.53
CA ASP A 575 -13.34 0.38 5.84
C ASP A 575 -13.63 0.75 4.39
N ASN A 576 -13.08 0.00 3.46
CA ASN A 576 -13.12 0.30 2.04
C ASN A 576 -13.67 -0.87 1.21
N TRP A 577 -13.57 -0.77 -0.10
CA TRP A 577 -13.87 -1.85 -1.02
C TRP A 577 -12.67 -2.80 -1.15
N GLU A 578 -12.85 -4.06 -0.72
CA GLU A 578 -11.82 -5.10 -0.80
C GLU A 578 -12.04 -5.97 -2.04
N PHE A 579 -11.79 -5.37 -3.22
CA PHE A 579 -11.79 -6.03 -4.52
C PHE A 579 -12.99 -6.96 -4.79
N GLY A 580 -14.19 -6.42 -4.60
CA GLY A 580 -15.44 -7.11 -4.85
C GLY A 580 -16.21 -7.49 -3.59
N ASP A 581 -15.78 -7.00 -2.43
CA ASP A 581 -16.48 -7.25 -1.18
C ASP A 581 -16.34 -6.07 -0.19
N TYR A 582 -17.24 -5.99 0.76
CA TYR A 582 -17.24 -5.04 1.88
C TYR A 582 -17.31 -5.72 3.24
N GLU A 583 -17.17 -7.04 3.28
CA GLU A 583 -17.19 -7.82 4.52
C GLU A 583 -15.82 -7.81 5.21
N GLN A 584 -14.77 -7.70 4.44
CA GLN A 584 -13.39 -7.60 4.93
C GLN A 584 -13.09 -6.16 5.36
N GLN A 585 -13.45 -5.85 6.60
CA GLN A 585 -13.29 -4.51 7.15
C GLN A 585 -11.90 -4.31 7.73
N PHE A 586 -10.96 -3.82 6.91
CA PHE A 586 -9.60 -3.51 7.36
C PHE A 586 -9.48 -2.16 8.08
N GLY A 587 -10.47 -1.29 7.92
CA GLY A 587 -10.39 0.09 8.36
C GLY A 587 -10.22 0.27 9.87
N ILE A 588 -9.44 1.27 10.25
CA ILE A 588 -9.38 1.84 11.61
C ILE A 588 -10.51 2.85 11.87
N GLN A 589 -11.34 3.06 10.87
CA GLN A 589 -12.60 3.78 10.93
C GLN A 589 -13.65 2.96 10.20
N THR A 590 -14.88 2.91 10.70
CA THR A 590 -16.00 2.34 9.98
C THR A 590 -16.67 3.39 9.08
N VAL A 591 -17.31 2.94 8.01
CA VAL A 591 -18.07 3.78 7.07
C VAL A 591 -19.46 3.22 6.89
N ASN A 592 -20.47 4.04 7.16
CA ASN A 592 -21.84 3.76 6.75
C ASN A 592 -22.01 4.24 5.30
N ARG A 593 -22.06 3.35 4.34
CA ARG A 593 -22.10 3.70 2.90
C ARG A 593 -23.40 4.30 2.44
N THR A 594 -24.49 4.17 3.22
CA THR A 594 -25.75 4.83 2.93
C THR A 594 -25.74 6.32 3.30
N THR A 595 -25.03 6.68 4.36
CA THR A 595 -24.96 8.07 4.87
C THR A 595 -23.59 8.69 4.71
N GLN A 596 -22.61 7.91 4.31
CA GLN A 596 -21.20 8.26 4.26
C GLN A 596 -20.65 8.78 5.61
N THR A 597 -21.25 8.35 6.71
CA THR A 597 -20.77 8.69 8.05
C THR A 597 -19.59 7.81 8.44
N ARG A 598 -18.49 8.44 8.90
CA ARG A 598 -17.31 7.76 9.44
C ARG A 598 -17.34 7.78 10.96
N ARG A 599 -16.81 6.71 11.58
CA ARG A 599 -16.58 6.66 13.03
C ARG A 599 -15.24 6.00 13.32
N TYR A 600 -14.52 6.55 14.28
CA TYR A 600 -13.27 5.96 14.75
C TYR A 600 -13.53 4.63 15.47
N LYS A 601 -12.66 3.64 15.22
CA LYS A 601 -12.62 2.40 15.97
C LYS A 601 -11.58 2.48 17.09
N LYS A 602 -11.76 1.67 18.13
CA LYS A 602 -10.86 1.60 19.30
C LYS A 602 -9.40 1.38 18.88
N SER A 603 -9.17 0.51 17.90
CA SER A 603 -7.83 0.21 17.40
C SER A 603 -7.06 1.43 16.90
N PHE A 604 -7.75 2.42 16.35
CA PHE A 604 -7.10 3.65 15.92
C PHE A 604 -6.58 4.48 17.10
N PHE A 605 -7.38 4.62 18.15
CA PHE A 605 -6.95 5.29 19.37
C PHE A 605 -5.77 4.56 20.02
N ASP A 606 -5.86 3.24 20.12
CA ASP A 606 -4.79 2.42 20.71
C ASP A 606 -3.48 2.55 19.94
N LEU A 607 -3.55 2.50 18.60
CA LEU A 607 -2.38 2.63 17.74
C LEU A 607 -1.74 4.02 17.88
N VAL A 608 -2.54 5.09 17.83
CA VAL A 608 -2.04 6.46 17.96
C VAL A 608 -1.48 6.71 19.36
N ASP A 609 -2.14 6.21 20.41
CA ASP A 609 -1.64 6.31 21.78
C ASP A 609 -0.29 5.59 21.95
N PHE A 610 -0.18 4.38 21.37
CA PHE A 610 1.07 3.62 21.34
C PHE A 610 2.19 4.41 20.66
N MET A 611 1.90 4.98 19.49
CA MET A 611 2.88 5.75 18.71
C MET A 611 3.31 7.02 19.46
N LYS A 612 2.37 7.80 19.97
CA LYS A 612 2.66 9.02 20.73
C LYS A 612 3.48 8.75 21.99
N ALA A 613 3.21 7.65 22.68
CA ALA A 613 3.98 7.27 23.85
C ALA A 613 5.45 6.92 23.53
N ARG A 614 5.76 6.60 22.27
CA ARG A 614 7.07 6.10 21.82
C ARG A 614 7.77 6.97 20.77
N MET A 615 7.17 8.11 20.43
CA MET A 615 7.73 9.14 19.54
C MET A 615 7.79 10.48 20.31
N PRO A 616 8.67 10.61 21.31
CA PRO A 616 8.63 11.74 22.25
C PRO A 616 8.85 13.11 21.61
N ASN A 617 9.42 13.16 20.42
CA ASN A 617 9.69 14.41 19.68
C ASN A 617 8.71 14.69 18.55
N ALA A 618 7.65 13.88 18.40
CA ALA A 618 6.65 14.03 17.32
C ALA A 618 5.49 14.99 17.71
N ALA A 619 5.70 15.89 18.67
CA ALA A 619 4.71 16.87 19.12
C ALA A 619 4.77 18.17 18.33
#